data_500069bb317c3aba2823ccda6c2f3a1e
#
_entry.id   500069bb317c3aba2823ccda6c2f3a1e
#
_cell.length_a   1.000
_cell.length_b   1.000
_cell.length_c   1.000
_cell.angle_alpha   90.00
_cell.angle_beta   90.00
_cell.angle_gamma   90.00
#
_symmetry.space_group_name_H-M   'P 1'
#
loop_
_entity.id
_entity.type
_entity.pdbx_description
1 polymer ?
#
loop_
_entity_poly.entity_id
_entity_poly.type
_entity_poly.pdbx_seq_one_letter_code
_entity_poly.pdbx_strand_id
1 'polypeptide(L)'
;MKKPLFFLLSFLLPALTMASCIDDDDAAAGDSVGIGSPLPNFTVTLSDGSTVSTADLQGAPSVIVFFHTLCGDCQRELPVVERFSHEFPGVRFLCIARSQGKEEISAYWQENGLTLPFSPQPDAVVYNLFANSYIPRVYVSDASCIVRQVFVEELDEEAVRQMLQTLNAENSK
;
A
#
# COMPACT_ATOMS: atom_id res chain seq x y z
N MET A 1 68.73 10.50 -48.37
CA MET A 1 68.64 10.54 -46.92
C MET A 1 67.16 10.79 -46.59
N LYS A 2 66.43 9.74 -46.20
CA LYS A 2 64.98 9.70 -46.10
C LYS A 2 64.55 9.86 -44.65
N LYS A 3 63.69 10.87 -44.34
CA LYS A 3 63.08 11.03 -43.01
C LYS A 3 61.76 10.24 -42.98
N PRO A 4 61.47 9.43 -41.97
CA PRO A 4 60.12 8.87 -41.78
C PRO A 4 59.24 9.82 -40.99
N LEU A 5 58.04 10.01 -41.53
CA LEU A 5 56.95 10.78 -40.97
C LEU A 5 56.23 9.93 -39.92
N PHE A 6 56.23 10.39 -38.65
CA PHE A 6 55.52 9.73 -37.54
C PHE A 6 54.07 10.24 -37.51
N PHE A 7 53.14 9.34 -37.85
CA PHE A 7 51.69 9.58 -37.72
C PHE A 7 51.29 9.32 -36.28
N LEU A 8 51.01 10.37 -35.53
CA LEU A 8 50.36 10.31 -34.23
C LEU A 8 48.87 10.14 -34.42
N LEU A 9 48.38 8.88 -34.24
CA LEU A 9 46.95 8.56 -34.22
C LEU A 9 46.43 8.82 -32.81
N SER A 10 45.74 9.97 -32.65
CA SER A 10 45.06 10.33 -31.39
C SER A 10 43.76 9.54 -31.30
N PHE A 11 43.74 8.54 -30.40
CA PHE A 11 42.55 7.77 -30.05
C PHE A 11 41.69 8.60 -29.11
N LEU A 12 40.62 9.22 -29.64
CA LEU A 12 39.60 9.90 -28.88
C LEU A 12 38.61 8.86 -28.38
N LEU A 13 38.70 8.49 -27.08
CA LEU A 13 37.81 7.59 -26.40
C LEU A 13 36.54 8.37 -25.97
N PRO A 14 35.32 8.05 -26.41
CA PRO A 14 34.14 8.66 -25.85
C PRO A 14 33.85 8.04 -24.49
N ALA A 15 33.87 8.89 -23.45
CA ALA A 15 33.40 8.52 -22.12
C ALA A 15 31.89 8.28 -22.16
N LEU A 16 31.49 7.01 -22.11
CA LEU A 16 30.09 6.62 -21.92
C LEU A 16 29.74 6.89 -20.44
N THR A 17 29.07 8.00 -20.18
CA THR A 17 28.45 8.24 -18.85
C THR A 17 27.21 7.37 -18.74
N MET A 18 27.34 6.25 -18.02
CA MET A 18 26.20 5.48 -17.55
C MET A 18 25.48 6.33 -16.50
N ALA A 19 24.36 6.95 -16.87
CA ALA A 19 23.40 7.45 -15.91
C ALA A 19 22.74 6.23 -15.25
N SER A 20 23.20 5.88 -14.06
CA SER A 20 22.51 4.93 -13.20
C SER A 20 21.29 5.64 -12.65
N CYS A 21 20.11 5.36 -13.19
CA CYS A 21 18.86 5.60 -12.48
C CYS A 21 18.87 4.62 -11.31
N ILE A 22 19.05 5.12 -10.11
CA ILE A 22 18.74 4.41 -8.88
C ILE A 22 17.24 4.60 -8.73
N ASP A 23 16.46 3.62 -9.17
CA ASP A 23 15.08 3.47 -8.72
C ASP A 23 15.17 2.92 -7.30
N ASP A 24 14.99 3.80 -6.30
CA ASP A 24 14.77 3.40 -4.92
C ASP A 24 13.35 2.81 -4.81
N ASP A 25 13.14 1.64 -5.41
CA ASP A 25 12.02 0.77 -5.11
C ASP A 25 12.36 0.01 -3.82
N ASP A 26 12.06 0.64 -2.66
CA ASP A 26 11.96 -0.05 -1.37
C ASP A 26 10.72 -0.96 -1.33
N ALA A 27 10.49 -1.75 -2.37
CA ALA A 27 9.65 -2.92 -2.29
C ALA A 27 10.45 -3.98 -1.54
N ALA A 28 10.08 -4.26 -0.31
CA ALA A 28 10.67 -5.38 0.44
C ALA A 28 10.61 -6.62 -0.45
N ALA A 29 11.75 -7.27 -0.66
CA ALA A 29 11.89 -8.41 -1.57
C ALA A 29 10.82 -9.48 -1.27
N GLY A 30 9.81 -9.59 -2.13
CA GLY A 30 8.70 -10.54 -1.99
C GLY A 30 7.29 -9.92 -2.02
N ASP A 31 7.13 -8.60 -2.11
CA ASP A 31 5.82 -7.99 -2.25
C ASP A 31 5.28 -8.12 -3.68
N SER A 32 4.02 -8.56 -3.77
CA SER A 32 3.35 -8.73 -5.06
C SER A 32 2.74 -7.43 -5.58
N VAL A 33 2.52 -6.44 -4.68
CA VAL A 33 1.80 -5.19 -4.96
C VAL A 33 2.62 -4.01 -4.45
N GLY A 34 2.99 -3.12 -5.35
CA GLY A 34 3.69 -1.87 -5.07
C GLY A 34 2.97 -0.65 -5.63
N ILE A 35 3.58 0.52 -5.50
CA ILE A 35 3.08 1.78 -6.07
C ILE A 35 2.97 1.62 -7.60
N GLY A 36 1.83 2.03 -8.17
CA GLY A 36 1.52 1.90 -9.59
C GLY A 36 0.90 0.55 -9.98
N SER A 37 0.89 -0.45 -9.10
CA SER A 37 0.22 -1.72 -9.35
C SER A 37 -1.31 -1.57 -9.24
N PRO A 38 -2.10 -2.30 -10.02
CA PRO A 38 -3.52 -2.45 -9.74
C PRO A 38 -3.72 -3.28 -8.47
N LEU A 39 -4.77 -2.98 -7.70
CA LEU A 39 -5.18 -3.85 -6.60
C LEU A 39 -5.48 -5.26 -7.13
N PRO A 40 -5.03 -6.33 -6.46
CA PRO A 40 -5.39 -7.69 -6.79
C PRO A 40 -6.91 -7.91 -6.75
N ASN A 41 -7.41 -8.86 -7.51
CA ASN A 41 -8.81 -9.27 -7.42
C ASN A 41 -9.02 -10.10 -6.14
N PHE A 42 -9.85 -9.61 -5.24
CA PHE A 42 -10.29 -10.33 -4.05
C PHE A 42 -11.77 -10.08 -3.78
N THR A 43 -12.35 -10.94 -2.97
CA THR A 43 -13.66 -10.73 -2.33
C THR A 43 -13.54 -11.18 -0.89
N VAL A 44 -13.99 -10.34 0.04
CA VAL A 44 -13.98 -10.63 1.47
C VAL A 44 -15.37 -10.46 2.07
N THR A 45 -15.67 -11.25 3.12
CA THR A 45 -16.89 -11.09 3.92
C THR A 45 -16.58 -10.24 5.12
N LEU A 46 -17.35 -9.19 5.34
CA LEU A 46 -17.22 -8.31 6.51
C LEU A 46 -17.85 -8.92 7.76
N SER A 47 -17.56 -8.31 8.89
CA SER A 47 -18.09 -8.74 10.20
C SER A 47 -19.63 -8.73 10.30
N ASP A 48 -20.29 -7.90 9.52
CA ASP A 48 -21.77 -7.81 9.43
C ASP A 48 -22.40 -8.81 8.45
N GLY A 49 -21.58 -9.60 7.75
CA GLY A 49 -22.01 -10.60 6.76
C GLY A 49 -22.12 -10.06 5.33
N SER A 50 -21.96 -8.77 5.10
CA SER A 50 -21.87 -8.22 3.75
C SER A 50 -20.54 -8.61 3.08
N THR A 51 -20.45 -8.44 1.75
CA THR A 51 -19.24 -8.74 0.99
C THR A 51 -18.71 -7.47 0.32
N VAL A 52 -17.37 -7.37 0.24
CA VAL A 52 -16.68 -6.35 -0.50
C VAL A 52 -15.66 -7.00 -1.42
N SER A 53 -15.67 -6.62 -2.69
CA SER A 53 -14.70 -7.04 -3.70
C SER A 53 -13.85 -5.85 -4.18
N THR A 54 -12.77 -6.14 -4.90
CA THR A 54 -11.97 -5.10 -5.55
C THR A 54 -12.81 -4.24 -6.51
N ALA A 55 -13.81 -4.84 -7.18
CA ALA A 55 -14.71 -4.10 -8.07
C ALA A 55 -15.56 -3.07 -7.32
N ASP A 56 -15.94 -3.36 -6.08
CA ASP A 56 -16.71 -2.44 -5.25
C ASP A 56 -15.87 -1.24 -4.75
N LEU A 57 -14.55 -1.31 -4.86
CA LEU A 57 -13.65 -0.20 -4.53
C LEU A 57 -13.48 0.80 -5.68
N GLN A 58 -13.90 0.46 -6.91
CA GLN A 58 -13.81 1.38 -8.05
C GLN A 58 -14.74 2.59 -7.87
N GLY A 59 -14.28 3.73 -8.39
CA GLY A 59 -15.05 4.99 -8.37
C GLY A 59 -14.85 5.86 -7.13
N ALA A 60 -14.05 5.40 -6.15
CA ALA A 60 -13.59 6.22 -5.04
C ALA A 60 -12.18 5.77 -4.59
N PRO A 61 -11.37 6.67 -4.02
CA PRO A 61 -10.12 6.26 -3.37
C PRO A 61 -10.38 5.25 -2.27
N SER A 62 -9.42 4.37 -2.00
CA SER A 62 -9.55 3.39 -0.92
C SER A 62 -8.29 3.24 -0.09
N VAL A 63 -8.48 2.83 1.16
CA VAL A 63 -7.44 2.48 2.12
C VAL A 63 -7.70 1.07 2.61
N ILE A 64 -6.80 0.14 2.27
CA ILE A 64 -6.85 -1.26 2.72
C ILE A 64 -5.78 -1.45 3.77
N VAL A 65 -6.18 -1.93 4.95
CA VAL A 65 -5.29 -2.18 6.09
C VAL A 65 -5.25 -3.65 6.40
N PHE A 66 -4.10 -4.28 6.26
CA PHE A 66 -3.86 -5.63 6.76
C PHE A 66 -3.34 -5.57 8.18
N PHE A 67 -3.95 -6.33 9.09
CA PHE A 67 -3.69 -6.23 10.51
C PHE A 67 -3.84 -7.57 11.25
N HIS A 68 -3.39 -7.58 12.51
CA HIS A 68 -3.70 -8.58 13.53
C HIS A 68 -3.81 -7.88 14.87
N THR A 69 -4.82 -8.18 15.69
CA THR A 69 -5.07 -7.43 16.94
C THR A 69 -3.99 -7.67 18.02
N LEU A 70 -3.18 -8.72 17.93
CA LEU A 70 -2.04 -8.96 18.82
C LEU A 70 -0.73 -8.33 18.33
N CYS A 71 -0.74 -7.65 17.18
CA CYS A 71 0.42 -6.94 16.66
C CYS A 71 0.49 -5.53 17.29
N GLY A 72 1.57 -5.22 18.02
CA GLY A 72 1.73 -3.93 18.70
C GLY A 72 1.71 -2.73 17.76
N ASP A 73 2.30 -2.85 16.58
CA ASP A 73 2.29 -1.80 15.55
C ASP A 73 0.87 -1.60 15.01
N CYS A 74 0.13 -2.68 14.75
CA CYS A 74 -1.27 -2.59 14.34
C CYS A 74 -2.14 -1.89 15.40
N GLN A 75 -1.88 -2.16 16.68
CA GLN A 75 -2.61 -1.52 17.78
C GLN A 75 -2.37 0.00 17.84
N ARG A 76 -1.19 0.48 17.44
CA ARG A 76 -0.91 1.92 17.31
C ARG A 76 -1.57 2.55 16.11
N GLU A 77 -1.58 1.83 14.97
CA GLU A 77 -2.00 2.41 13.69
C GLU A 77 -3.52 2.35 13.46
N LEU A 78 -4.23 1.34 13.97
CA LEU A 78 -5.68 1.21 13.79
C LEU A 78 -6.48 2.44 14.28
N PRO A 79 -6.19 3.06 15.44
CA PRO A 79 -6.86 4.30 15.85
C PRO A 79 -6.55 5.49 14.93
N VAL A 80 -5.37 5.52 14.30
CA VAL A 80 -5.01 6.55 13.31
C VAL A 80 -5.86 6.39 12.07
N VAL A 81 -6.00 5.16 11.57
CA VAL A 81 -6.86 4.83 10.41
C VAL A 81 -8.33 5.15 10.71
N GLU A 82 -8.81 4.86 11.93
CA GLU A 82 -10.15 5.23 12.38
C GLU A 82 -10.38 6.75 12.26
N ARG A 83 -9.43 7.58 12.75
CA ARG A 83 -9.54 9.04 12.63
C ARG A 83 -9.60 9.48 11.16
N PHE A 84 -8.78 8.90 10.29
CA PHE A 84 -8.82 9.22 8.87
C PHE A 84 -10.13 8.82 8.21
N SER A 85 -10.77 7.73 8.62
CA SER A 85 -12.06 7.33 8.05
C SER A 85 -13.15 8.37 8.33
N HIS A 86 -13.11 9.01 9.49
CA HIS A 86 -14.02 10.10 9.84
C HIS A 86 -13.67 11.43 9.16
N GLU A 87 -12.36 11.69 8.94
CA GLU A 87 -11.88 12.90 8.28
C GLU A 87 -12.14 12.88 6.76
N PHE A 88 -12.10 11.70 6.15
CA PHE A 88 -12.25 11.51 4.69
C PHE A 88 -13.44 10.60 4.33
N PRO A 89 -14.70 11.05 4.50
CA PRO A 89 -15.88 10.21 4.27
C PRO A 89 -16.08 9.81 2.79
N GLY A 90 -15.37 10.46 1.85
CA GLY A 90 -15.33 10.09 0.43
C GLY A 90 -14.36 8.98 0.08
N VAL A 91 -13.57 8.51 1.04
CA VAL A 91 -12.59 7.43 0.89
C VAL A 91 -13.14 6.14 1.50
N ARG A 92 -12.95 5.02 0.83
CA ARG A 92 -13.38 3.70 1.33
C ARG A 92 -12.29 3.08 2.19
N PHE A 93 -12.61 2.80 3.45
CA PHE A 93 -11.69 2.15 4.38
C PHE A 93 -12.10 0.70 4.58
N LEU A 94 -11.13 -0.22 4.56
CA LEU A 94 -11.34 -1.66 4.73
C LEU A 94 -10.19 -2.26 5.52
N CYS A 95 -10.48 -2.83 6.68
CA CYS A 95 -9.53 -3.58 7.48
C CYS A 95 -9.66 -5.08 7.18
N ILE A 96 -8.58 -5.75 6.79
CA ILE A 96 -8.55 -7.17 6.46
C ILE A 96 -7.59 -7.86 7.44
N ALA A 97 -8.09 -8.81 8.20
CA ALA A 97 -7.24 -9.54 9.14
C ALA A 97 -6.24 -10.44 8.40
N ARG A 98 -5.08 -10.65 9.02
CA ARG A 98 -4.12 -11.69 8.62
C ARG A 98 -4.19 -12.82 9.62
N SER A 99 -4.86 -13.92 9.25
CA SER A 99 -4.98 -15.14 10.06
C SER A 99 -5.62 -14.92 11.45
N GLN A 100 -6.78 -14.23 11.49
CA GLN A 100 -7.50 -13.99 12.74
C GLN A 100 -9.01 -14.09 12.56
N GLY A 101 -9.68 -14.71 13.52
CA GLY A 101 -11.11 -14.96 13.53
C GLY A 101 -11.94 -13.75 13.98
N LYS A 102 -13.27 -13.84 13.73
CA LYS A 102 -14.21 -12.74 13.96
C LYS A 102 -14.35 -12.37 15.44
N GLU A 103 -14.39 -13.37 16.33
CA GLU A 103 -14.69 -13.18 17.74
C GLU A 103 -13.63 -12.33 18.42
N GLU A 104 -12.36 -12.63 18.19
CA GLU A 104 -11.22 -11.92 18.76
C GLU A 104 -11.14 -10.47 18.23
N ILE A 105 -11.38 -10.30 16.93
CA ILE A 105 -11.37 -8.96 16.33
C ILE A 105 -12.54 -8.14 16.87
N SER A 106 -13.74 -8.71 16.95
CA SER A 106 -14.92 -8.00 17.46
C SER A 106 -14.74 -7.54 18.91
N ALA A 107 -14.11 -8.37 19.76
CA ALA A 107 -13.79 -7.98 21.13
C ALA A 107 -12.83 -6.78 21.16
N TYR A 108 -11.75 -6.84 20.36
CA TYR A 108 -10.79 -5.74 20.26
C TYR A 108 -11.43 -4.44 19.71
N TRP A 109 -12.27 -4.53 18.67
CA TRP A 109 -13.01 -3.38 18.12
C TRP A 109 -13.88 -2.71 19.16
N GLN A 110 -14.64 -3.50 19.90
CA GLN A 110 -15.51 -3.00 20.97
C GLN A 110 -14.71 -2.33 22.10
N GLU A 111 -13.62 -2.95 22.55
CA GLU A 111 -12.76 -2.45 23.63
C GLU A 111 -12.09 -1.12 23.26
N ASN A 112 -11.71 -0.95 22.00
CA ASN A 112 -10.99 0.23 21.51
C ASN A 112 -11.89 1.24 20.78
N GLY A 113 -13.22 1.03 20.75
CA GLY A 113 -14.18 1.94 20.15
C GLY A 113 -14.01 2.13 18.64
N LEU A 114 -13.50 1.11 17.94
CA LEU A 114 -13.31 1.16 16.48
C LEU A 114 -14.64 0.89 15.76
N THR A 115 -14.88 1.63 14.67
CA THR A 115 -16.09 1.52 13.82
C THR A 115 -15.77 1.13 12.38
N LEU A 116 -14.49 1.05 12.01
CA LEU A 116 -14.04 0.62 10.69
C LEU A 116 -14.64 -0.73 10.29
N PRO A 117 -15.09 -0.89 9.04
CA PRO A 117 -15.47 -2.19 8.54
C PRO A 117 -14.26 -3.13 8.53
N PHE A 118 -14.43 -4.34 9.05
CA PHE A 118 -13.37 -5.32 9.04
C PHE A 118 -13.81 -6.67 8.49
N SER A 119 -12.89 -7.37 7.88
CA SER A 119 -13.06 -8.74 7.41
C SER A 119 -12.17 -9.67 8.23
N PRO A 120 -12.77 -10.62 8.97
CA PRO A 120 -12.03 -11.70 9.59
C PRO A 120 -11.53 -12.66 8.50
N GLN A 121 -10.29 -13.12 8.64
CA GLN A 121 -9.69 -14.08 7.73
C GLN A 121 -9.06 -15.19 8.58
N PRO A 122 -9.52 -16.46 8.47
CA PRO A 122 -8.97 -17.56 9.25
C PRO A 122 -7.54 -17.93 8.80
N ASP A 123 -7.12 -17.40 7.66
CA ASP A 123 -5.84 -17.63 7.04
C ASP A 123 -5.24 -16.33 6.45
N ALA A 124 -4.17 -16.45 5.70
CA ALA A 124 -3.50 -15.33 5.06
C ALA A 124 -3.73 -15.26 3.53
N VAL A 125 -4.73 -15.96 2.99
CA VAL A 125 -4.91 -16.09 1.53
C VAL A 125 -5.07 -14.72 0.86
N VAL A 126 -5.93 -13.85 1.38
CA VAL A 126 -6.12 -12.50 0.81
C VAL A 126 -4.87 -11.65 0.99
N TYR A 127 -4.26 -11.68 2.19
CA TYR A 127 -3.01 -10.97 2.46
C TYR A 127 -1.90 -11.37 1.47
N ASN A 128 -1.75 -12.66 1.18
CA ASN A 128 -0.72 -13.19 0.29
C ASN A 128 -0.88 -12.79 -1.19
N LEU A 129 -2.03 -12.21 -1.57
CA LEU A 129 -2.18 -11.55 -2.87
C LEU A 129 -1.41 -10.23 -2.95
N PHE A 130 -1.18 -9.58 -1.82
CA PHE A 130 -0.55 -8.26 -1.70
C PHE A 130 0.91 -8.35 -1.28
N ALA A 131 1.19 -9.15 -0.24
CA ALA A 131 2.51 -9.24 0.39
C ALA A 131 2.70 -10.60 1.09
N ASN A 132 3.92 -10.86 1.55
CA ASN A 132 4.25 -12.10 2.27
C ASN A 132 4.81 -11.87 3.68
N SER A 133 5.11 -10.63 4.07
CA SER A 133 5.75 -10.30 5.35
C SER A 133 5.30 -8.94 5.90
N TYR A 134 5.39 -8.79 7.21
CA TYR A 134 5.13 -7.57 7.98
C TYR A 134 3.66 -7.11 7.94
N ILE A 135 3.16 -6.68 9.07
CA ILE A 135 1.92 -5.95 9.31
C ILE A 135 2.16 -4.92 10.43
N PRO A 136 1.40 -3.79 10.50
CA PRO A 136 0.35 -3.44 9.54
C PRO A 136 0.92 -3.17 8.15
N ARG A 137 0.12 -3.45 7.14
CA ARG A 137 0.33 -2.95 5.80
C ARG A 137 -0.86 -2.13 5.37
N VAL A 138 -0.59 -0.94 4.85
CA VAL A 138 -1.62 -0.03 4.41
C VAL A 138 -1.39 0.32 2.95
N TYR A 139 -2.36 -0.01 2.13
CA TYR A 139 -2.39 0.33 0.70
C TYR A 139 -3.39 1.44 0.48
N VAL A 140 -2.93 2.56 -0.07
CA VAL A 140 -3.79 3.65 -0.53
C VAL A 140 -3.90 3.57 -2.03
N SER A 141 -5.13 3.48 -2.55
CA SER A 141 -5.39 3.43 -3.99
C SER A 141 -6.29 4.57 -4.44
N ASP A 142 -6.19 4.93 -5.72
CA ASP A 142 -7.08 5.88 -6.37
C ASP A 142 -8.42 5.23 -6.78
N ALA A 143 -9.32 6.03 -7.37
CA ALA A 143 -10.63 5.60 -7.83
C ALA A 143 -10.60 4.55 -8.96
N SER A 144 -9.46 4.34 -9.60
CA SER A 144 -9.22 3.29 -10.61
C SER A 144 -8.61 2.03 -10.00
N CYS A 145 -8.51 1.95 -8.66
CA CYS A 145 -7.86 0.85 -7.93
C CYS A 145 -6.37 0.70 -8.26
N ILE A 146 -5.68 1.79 -8.58
CA ILE A 146 -4.22 1.80 -8.74
C ILE A 146 -3.61 2.25 -7.41
N VAL A 147 -2.65 1.48 -6.89
CA VAL A 147 -1.94 1.78 -5.65
C VAL A 147 -1.11 3.05 -5.82
N ARG A 148 -1.32 4.02 -4.95
CA ARG A 148 -0.63 5.31 -4.96
C ARG A 148 0.37 5.44 -3.82
N GLN A 149 0.18 4.67 -2.74
CA GLN A 149 1.10 4.62 -1.61
C GLN A 149 0.98 3.28 -0.87
N VAL A 150 2.09 2.83 -0.28
CA VAL A 150 2.16 1.66 0.59
C VAL A 150 2.91 2.06 1.86
N PHE A 151 2.37 1.71 3.03
CA PHE A 151 3.02 1.86 4.32
C PHE A 151 3.20 0.47 4.95
N VAL A 152 4.33 0.26 5.58
CA VAL A 152 4.73 -1.01 6.19
C VAL A 152 5.15 -0.75 7.63
N GLU A 153 4.52 -1.43 8.58
CA GLU A 153 4.79 -1.38 10.03
C GLU A 153 4.47 -0.01 10.68
N GLU A 154 4.67 1.10 10.01
CA GLU A 154 4.45 2.45 10.53
C GLU A 154 3.73 3.32 9.48
N LEU A 155 2.77 4.13 9.93
CA LEU A 155 2.08 5.13 9.13
C LEU A 155 2.73 6.50 9.33
N ASP A 156 3.22 7.10 8.26
CA ASP A 156 3.47 8.54 8.24
C ASP A 156 2.13 9.27 8.10
N GLU A 157 1.59 9.74 9.23
CA GLU A 157 0.27 10.39 9.29
C GLU A 157 0.17 11.59 8.34
N GLU A 158 1.25 12.38 8.19
CA GLU A 158 1.25 13.54 7.32
C GLU A 158 1.24 13.12 5.85
N ALA A 159 2.03 12.12 5.48
CA ALA A 159 2.05 11.58 4.11
C ALA A 159 0.70 10.95 3.75
N VAL A 160 0.06 10.19 4.67
CA VAL A 160 -1.29 9.65 4.47
C VAL A 160 -2.29 10.77 4.25
N ARG A 161 -2.31 11.79 5.11
CA ARG A 161 -3.24 12.93 5.03
C ARG A 161 -3.12 13.66 3.69
N GLN A 162 -1.90 13.99 3.27
CA GLN A 162 -1.63 14.67 2.00
C GLN A 162 -2.09 13.82 0.81
N MET A 163 -1.83 12.51 0.84
CA MET A 163 -2.26 11.59 -0.22
C MET A 163 -3.80 11.54 -0.29
N LEU A 164 -4.49 11.38 0.84
CA LEU A 164 -5.95 11.30 0.86
C LEU A 164 -6.61 12.61 0.43
N GLN A 165 -6.06 13.77 0.81
CA GLN A 165 -6.52 15.08 0.34
C GLN A 165 -6.40 15.19 -1.18
N THR A 166 -5.26 14.76 -1.74
CA THR A 166 -5.02 14.80 -3.19
C THR A 166 -6.02 13.92 -3.93
N LEU A 167 -6.15 12.65 -3.52
CA LEU A 167 -7.03 11.68 -4.17
C LEU A 167 -8.51 12.08 -4.05
N ASN A 168 -8.93 12.61 -2.90
CA ASN A 168 -10.30 13.07 -2.71
C ASN A 168 -10.61 14.29 -3.59
N ALA A 169 -9.66 15.21 -3.78
CA ALA A 169 -9.80 16.35 -4.68
C ALA A 169 -9.83 15.93 -6.16
N GLU A 170 -9.07 14.91 -6.56
CA GLU A 170 -9.08 14.35 -7.91
C GLU A 170 -10.43 13.68 -8.22
N ASN A 171 -10.99 12.96 -7.25
CA ASN A 171 -12.26 12.24 -7.39
C ASN A 171 -13.50 13.14 -7.40
N SER A 172 -13.36 14.40 -6.98
CA SER A 172 -14.47 15.36 -6.90
C SER A 172 -14.65 16.19 -8.19
N LYS A 173 -13.84 15.96 -9.22
CA LYS A 173 -13.86 16.65 -10.52
C LYS A 173 -14.62 15.87 -11.56
#